data_c9cb0c5dd0134baaec898e040d1ebc6f
#
_entry.id   c9cb0c5dd0134baaec898e040d1ebc6f
#
_cell.length_a   1.000
_cell.length_b   1.000
_cell.length_c   1.000
_cell.angle_alpha   90.00
_cell.angle_beta   90.00
_cell.angle_gamma   90.00
#
_symmetry.space_group_name_H-M   'P 1'
#
loop_
_entity.id
_entity.type
_entity.pdbx_description
1 polymer ?
#
loop_
_entity_poly.entity_id
_entity_poly.type
_entity_poly.pdbx_seq_one_letter_code
_entity_poly.pdbx_strand_id
1 'polypeptide(L)'
;TQTTDIVDLARSARAVGTGKLLSKKSYNAMTKSRLIGFGQRQDNCAPSCFTQVVGYNYGLGIVRSGAWMLQNPLLSGYAATMAYLPKKDVAIAVSVTFGEKAFDAEGNYPNASDGIFREIGALMAPKDAPPVKR
;
A
#
# COMPACT_ATOMS: atom_id res chain seq x y z
N THR A 1 0.42 -6.28 16.67
CA THR A 1 -0.91 -5.92 16.13
C THR A 1 -1.41 -4.70 16.89
N GLN A 2 -1.95 -3.72 16.19
CA GLN A 2 -2.53 -2.52 16.80
C GLN A 2 -4.00 -2.42 16.39
N THR A 3 -4.87 -2.12 17.33
CA THR A 3 -6.28 -1.81 17.06
C THR A 3 -6.42 -0.30 16.88
N THR A 4 -7.10 0.12 15.83
CA THR A 4 -7.32 1.54 15.50
C THR A 4 -8.64 1.70 14.74
N ASP A 5 -9.18 2.90 14.72
CA ASP A 5 -10.31 3.23 13.84
C ASP A 5 -9.82 3.76 12.48
N ILE A 6 -10.74 3.87 11.53
CA ILE A 6 -10.41 4.24 10.15
C ILE A 6 -9.92 5.70 10.05
N VAL A 7 -10.38 6.58 10.91
CA VAL A 7 -9.95 8.00 10.92
C VAL A 7 -8.51 8.10 11.41
N ASP A 8 -8.17 7.38 12.47
CA ASP A 8 -6.82 7.35 13.01
C ASP A 8 -5.87 6.60 12.07
N LEU A 9 -6.34 5.63 11.30
CA LEU A 9 -5.55 5.01 10.24
C LEU A 9 -5.19 6.03 9.13
N ALA A 10 -6.13 6.87 8.71
CA ALA A 10 -5.87 7.96 7.76
C ALA A 10 -4.93 9.03 8.33
N ARG A 11 -5.09 9.40 9.60
CA ARG A 11 -4.16 10.30 10.30
C ARG A 11 -2.75 9.73 10.38
N SER A 12 -2.63 8.43 10.63
CA SER A 12 -1.36 7.71 10.66
C SER A 12 -0.69 7.70 9.28
N ALA A 13 -1.46 7.46 8.20
CA ALA A 13 -0.95 7.56 6.84
C ALA A 13 -0.35 8.95 6.56
N ARG A 14 -1.04 10.01 6.97
CA ARG A 14 -0.57 11.39 6.82
C ARG A 14 0.66 11.67 7.70
N ALA A 15 0.69 11.22 8.95
CA ALA A 15 1.82 11.43 9.85
C ALA A 15 3.11 10.75 9.34
N VAL A 16 3.00 9.50 8.89
CA VAL A 16 4.10 8.76 8.27
C VAL A 16 4.50 9.42 6.95
N GLY A 17 3.53 9.72 6.11
CA GLY A 17 3.72 10.27 4.78
C GLY A 17 4.31 11.67 4.74
N THR A 18 4.05 12.51 5.75
CA THR A 18 4.68 13.83 5.90
C THR A 18 6.06 13.78 6.56
N GLY A 19 6.44 12.62 7.10
CA GLY A 19 7.72 12.46 7.78
C GLY A 19 7.81 13.16 9.16
N LYS A 20 6.69 13.54 9.76
CA LYS A 20 6.66 14.27 11.06
C LYS A 20 7.33 13.51 12.20
N LEU A 21 7.39 12.18 12.12
CA LEU A 21 7.93 11.31 13.16
C LEU A 21 9.43 11.04 12.99
N LEU A 22 10.06 11.54 11.92
CA LEU A 22 11.41 11.19 11.52
C LEU A 22 12.25 12.43 11.21
N SER A 23 13.58 12.32 11.39
CA SER A 23 14.48 13.30 10.80
C SER A 23 14.38 13.28 9.27
N LYS A 24 14.70 14.39 8.61
CA LYS A 24 14.73 14.47 7.13
C LYS A 24 15.60 13.37 6.50
N LYS A 25 16.73 13.06 7.13
CA LYS A 25 17.64 11.99 6.69
C LYS A 25 16.96 10.62 6.75
N SER A 26 16.31 10.30 7.87
CA SER A 26 15.60 9.02 8.07
C SER A 26 14.39 8.90 7.15
N TYR A 27 13.61 9.96 6.99
CA TYR A 27 12.49 10.00 6.07
C TYR A 27 12.91 9.77 4.62
N ASN A 28 13.96 10.42 4.16
CA ASN A 28 14.50 10.21 2.82
C ASN A 28 15.03 8.78 2.64
N ALA A 29 15.65 8.20 3.65
CA ALA A 29 16.09 6.80 3.62
C ALA A 29 14.91 5.84 3.54
N MET A 30 13.84 6.08 4.32
CA MET A 30 12.63 5.26 4.34
C MET A 30 11.90 5.28 3.00
N THR A 31 11.76 6.45 2.38
CA THR A 31 10.92 6.64 1.19
C THR A 31 11.63 6.41 -0.15
N LYS A 32 12.94 6.19 -0.14
CA LYS A 32 13.71 6.00 -1.37
C LYS A 32 13.42 4.63 -2.00
N SER A 33 12.97 4.62 -3.25
CA SER A 33 12.74 3.40 -4.07
C SER A 33 14.07 2.81 -4.54
N ARG A 34 14.70 1.99 -3.70
CA ARG A 34 16.03 1.40 -3.98
C ARG A 34 15.95 0.02 -4.62
N LEU A 35 14.78 -0.62 -4.57
CA LEU A 35 14.60 -2.00 -4.97
C LEU A 35 13.95 -2.16 -6.36
N ILE A 36 13.73 -1.07 -7.09
CA ILE A 36 13.20 -1.16 -8.46
C ILE A 36 14.17 -1.98 -9.31
N GLY A 37 13.64 -2.99 -10.01
CA GLY A 37 14.39 -3.95 -10.81
C GLY A 37 14.88 -5.17 -10.04
N PHE A 38 14.77 -5.18 -8.70
CA PHE A 38 15.12 -6.35 -7.89
C PHE A 38 13.93 -7.28 -7.69
N GLY A 39 14.23 -8.53 -7.37
CA GLY A 39 13.26 -9.60 -7.22
C GLY A 39 12.93 -10.25 -8.57
N GLN A 40 12.29 -11.41 -8.50
CA GLN A 40 11.86 -12.17 -9.67
C GLN A 40 10.63 -13.01 -9.32
N ARG A 41 9.88 -13.37 -10.35
CA ARG A 41 8.78 -14.32 -10.20
C ARG A 41 9.35 -15.72 -9.93
N GLN A 42 8.68 -16.45 -9.04
CA GLN A 42 8.99 -17.85 -8.74
C GLN A 42 7.70 -18.67 -8.79
N ASP A 43 7.75 -19.88 -9.32
CA ASP A 43 6.56 -20.70 -9.62
C ASP A 43 5.70 -21.01 -8.40
N ASN A 44 6.30 -21.20 -7.23
CA ASN A 44 5.59 -21.56 -6.01
C ASN A 44 5.44 -20.40 -5.01
N CYS A 45 5.58 -19.17 -5.47
CA CYS A 45 5.55 -17.98 -4.61
C CYS A 45 4.66 -16.86 -5.18
N ALA A 46 3.83 -17.15 -6.16
CA ALA A 46 2.85 -16.20 -6.68
C ALA A 46 1.69 -16.04 -5.67
N PRO A 47 1.18 -14.82 -5.45
CA PRO A 47 1.52 -13.57 -6.12
C PRO A 47 2.61 -12.74 -5.41
N SER A 48 3.26 -13.28 -4.38
CA SER A 48 4.16 -12.51 -3.50
C SER A 48 5.56 -12.30 -4.07
N CYS A 49 6.01 -13.17 -4.97
CA CYS A 49 7.31 -13.07 -5.63
C CYS A 49 7.19 -12.39 -6.99
N PHE A 50 7.73 -11.19 -7.10
CA PHE A 50 7.71 -10.39 -8.34
C PHE A 50 8.91 -9.45 -8.40
N THR A 51 9.23 -9.00 -9.61
CA THR A 51 10.20 -7.90 -9.80
C THR A 51 9.57 -6.59 -9.35
N GLN A 52 10.25 -5.86 -8.48
CA GLN A 52 9.76 -4.57 -8.00
C GLN A 52 9.82 -3.52 -9.11
N VAL A 53 8.70 -2.83 -9.30
CA VAL A 53 8.50 -1.84 -10.37
C VAL A 53 8.01 -0.52 -9.78
N VAL A 54 7.97 0.54 -10.59
CA VAL A 54 7.45 1.86 -10.16
C VAL A 54 6.03 1.75 -9.58
N GLY A 55 5.21 0.84 -10.12
CA GLY A 55 3.85 0.60 -9.65
C GLY A 55 3.74 -0.04 -8.26
N TYR A 56 4.78 -0.78 -7.85
CA TYR A 56 4.84 -1.40 -6.53
C TYR A 56 6.27 -1.76 -6.17
N ASN A 57 6.84 -1.05 -5.23
CA ASN A 57 8.18 -1.31 -4.72
C ASN A 57 8.30 -0.91 -3.25
N TYR A 58 9.34 -1.39 -2.59
CA TYR A 58 9.59 -1.09 -1.18
C TYR A 58 10.71 -0.08 -1.00
N GLY A 59 10.49 0.85 -0.06
CA GLY A 59 11.53 1.55 0.67
C GLY A 59 11.90 0.79 1.95
N LEU A 60 12.30 1.48 2.99
CA LEU A 60 12.54 0.86 4.30
C LEU A 60 11.22 0.79 5.08
N GLY A 61 10.51 -0.34 4.98
CA GLY A 61 9.25 -0.58 5.68
C GLY A 61 8.04 0.20 5.13
N ILE A 62 8.14 0.82 3.96
CA ILE A 62 7.04 1.51 3.29
C ILE A 62 6.93 1.06 1.83
N VAL A 63 5.72 0.85 1.35
CA VAL A 63 5.45 0.59 -0.05
C VAL A 63 5.37 1.90 -0.82
N ARG A 64 5.98 1.93 -2.01
CA ARG A 64 5.84 2.99 -2.98
C ARG A 64 5.04 2.49 -4.17
N SER A 65 4.03 3.28 -4.58
CA SER A 65 3.21 3.02 -5.77
C SER A 65 3.10 4.32 -6.57
N GLY A 66 4.01 4.50 -7.51
CA GLY A 66 4.18 5.79 -8.18
C GLY A 66 4.51 6.91 -7.17
N ALA A 67 3.68 7.97 -7.14
CA ALA A 67 3.82 9.09 -6.22
C ALA A 67 3.29 8.78 -4.79
N TRP A 68 2.56 7.69 -4.61
CA TRP A 68 1.95 7.31 -3.35
C TRP A 68 2.91 6.54 -2.43
N MET A 69 2.75 6.75 -1.13
CA MET A 69 3.31 5.91 -0.07
C MET A 69 2.16 5.17 0.60
N LEU A 70 2.33 3.89 0.88
CA LEU A 70 1.25 3.09 1.46
C LEU A 70 1.76 1.90 2.28
N GLN A 71 0.85 1.35 3.07
CA GLN A 71 0.91 -0.01 3.61
C GLN A 71 -0.44 -0.68 3.38
N ASN A 72 -0.40 -1.94 2.98
CA ASN A 72 -1.58 -2.70 2.61
C ASN A 72 -1.58 -4.11 3.21
N PRO A 73 -1.63 -4.22 4.56
CA PRO A 73 -1.63 -5.51 5.23
C PRO A 73 -2.83 -6.38 4.80
N LEU A 74 -2.56 -7.66 4.68
CA LEU A 74 -3.53 -8.71 4.42
C LEU A 74 -3.39 -9.76 5.52
N LEU A 75 -4.44 -9.95 6.29
CA LEU A 75 -4.51 -10.91 7.40
C LEU A 75 -5.72 -11.80 7.18
N SER A 76 -5.75 -12.95 7.86
CA SER A 76 -6.86 -13.90 7.76
C SER A 76 -8.22 -13.22 8.00
N GLY A 77 -9.01 -13.08 6.94
CA GLY A 77 -10.33 -12.44 6.97
C GLY A 77 -10.37 -10.91 6.98
N TYR A 78 -9.22 -10.22 6.97
CA TYR A 78 -9.13 -8.77 7.04
C TYR A 78 -8.09 -8.23 6.07
N ALA A 79 -8.38 -7.09 5.46
CA ALA A 79 -7.37 -6.30 4.75
C ALA A 79 -7.56 -4.80 5.06
N ALA A 80 -6.46 -4.09 5.06
CA ALA A 80 -6.48 -2.63 5.16
C ALA A 80 -5.46 -2.02 4.21
N THR A 81 -5.72 -0.80 3.80
CA THR A 81 -4.74 0.04 3.10
C THR A 81 -4.75 1.42 3.73
N MET A 82 -3.59 1.90 4.12
CA MET A 82 -3.37 3.30 4.42
C MET A 82 -2.41 3.86 3.39
N ALA A 83 -2.78 4.98 2.76
CA ALA A 83 -2.00 5.57 1.69
C ALA A 83 -1.92 7.09 1.83
N TYR A 84 -0.84 7.69 1.35
CA TYR A 84 -0.63 9.13 1.35
C TYR A 84 0.02 9.60 0.06
N LEU A 85 -0.53 10.68 -0.51
CA LEU A 85 0.02 11.40 -1.67
C LEU A 85 0.61 12.74 -1.21
N PRO A 86 1.94 12.88 -1.07
CA PRO A 86 2.56 14.10 -0.54
C PRO A 86 2.25 15.34 -1.34
N LYS A 87 2.23 15.25 -2.66
CA LYS A 87 2.03 16.37 -3.59
C LYS A 87 0.69 17.08 -3.40
N LYS A 88 -0.32 16.37 -2.89
CA LYS A 88 -1.69 16.89 -2.71
C LYS A 88 -2.15 16.89 -1.25
N ASP A 89 -1.32 16.44 -0.33
CA ASP A 89 -1.68 16.23 1.08
C ASP A 89 -2.95 15.38 1.25
N VAL A 90 -3.10 14.34 0.43
CA VAL A 90 -4.25 13.42 0.45
C VAL A 90 -3.87 12.15 1.19
N ALA A 91 -4.64 11.81 2.22
CA ALA A 91 -4.58 10.52 2.89
C ALA A 91 -5.84 9.70 2.60
N ILE A 92 -5.66 8.44 2.29
CA ILE A 92 -6.74 7.47 2.07
C ILE A 92 -6.53 6.29 3.02
N ALA A 93 -7.59 5.90 3.72
CA ALA A 93 -7.62 4.68 4.49
C ALA A 93 -8.80 3.82 4.07
N VAL A 94 -8.56 2.54 3.86
CA VAL A 94 -9.57 1.55 3.50
C VAL A 94 -9.40 0.36 4.43
N SER A 95 -10.49 -0.14 4.98
CA SER A 95 -10.52 -1.39 5.74
C SER A 95 -11.66 -2.26 5.24
N VAL A 96 -11.39 -3.54 5.03
CA VAL A 96 -12.38 -4.51 4.58
C VAL A 96 -12.32 -5.77 5.43
N THR A 97 -13.46 -6.42 5.60
CA THR A 97 -13.58 -7.78 6.10
C THR A 97 -14.02 -8.70 4.98
N PHE A 98 -13.62 -9.96 5.03
CA PHE A 98 -13.95 -10.93 3.99
C PHE A 98 -15.06 -11.85 4.47
N GLY A 99 -16.10 -12.01 3.65
CA GLY A 99 -17.09 -13.07 3.80
C GLY A 99 -16.60 -14.38 3.16
N GLU A 100 -17.29 -15.48 3.42
CA GLU A 100 -16.93 -16.83 2.93
C GLU A 100 -16.69 -16.88 1.41
N LYS A 101 -17.46 -16.13 0.63
CA LYS A 101 -17.36 -16.10 -0.84
C LYS A 101 -16.12 -15.34 -1.37
N ALA A 102 -15.32 -14.73 -0.52
CA ALA A 102 -14.11 -14.04 -0.93
C ALA A 102 -12.92 -15.00 -1.15
N PHE A 103 -13.04 -16.21 -0.67
CA PHE A 103 -11.99 -17.24 -0.73
C PHE A 103 -12.21 -18.16 -1.93
N ASP A 104 -11.13 -18.51 -2.63
CA ASP A 104 -11.16 -19.58 -3.64
C ASP A 104 -11.12 -20.97 -2.96
N ALA A 105 -11.13 -22.05 -3.77
CA ALA A 105 -11.12 -23.42 -3.26
C ALA A 105 -9.86 -23.77 -2.45
N GLU A 106 -8.77 -23.07 -2.70
CA GLU A 106 -7.49 -23.21 -2.02
C GLU A 106 -7.36 -22.28 -0.79
N GLY A 107 -8.38 -21.45 -0.51
CA GLY A 107 -8.39 -20.49 0.60
C GLY A 107 -7.63 -19.20 0.31
N ASN A 108 -7.27 -18.92 -0.94
CA ASN A 108 -6.64 -17.66 -1.31
C ASN A 108 -7.70 -16.57 -1.50
N TYR A 109 -7.28 -15.33 -1.29
CA TYR A 109 -8.14 -14.15 -1.49
C TYR A 109 -7.29 -12.92 -1.85
N PRO A 110 -7.81 -12.02 -2.70
CA PRO A 110 -7.09 -10.82 -3.09
C PRO A 110 -7.14 -9.77 -1.98
N ASN A 111 -6.18 -8.85 -1.96
CA ASN A 111 -6.25 -7.67 -1.11
C ASN A 111 -7.24 -6.64 -1.70
N ALA A 112 -8.52 -6.79 -1.38
CA ALA A 112 -9.57 -5.91 -1.87
C ALA A 112 -9.40 -4.45 -1.44
N SER A 113 -8.80 -4.19 -0.26
CA SER A 113 -8.55 -2.82 0.20
C SER A 113 -7.54 -2.07 -0.69
N ASP A 114 -6.56 -2.77 -1.27
CA ASP A 114 -5.60 -2.18 -2.22
C ASP A 114 -6.29 -1.80 -3.55
N GLY A 115 -7.21 -2.64 -4.04
CA GLY A 115 -8.01 -2.34 -5.23
C GLY A 115 -8.88 -1.09 -5.03
N ILE A 116 -9.66 -1.05 -3.95
CA ILE A 116 -10.51 0.09 -3.59
C ILE A 116 -9.67 1.37 -3.42
N PHE A 117 -8.53 1.29 -2.74
CA PHE A 117 -7.60 2.42 -2.63
C PHE A 117 -7.21 2.97 -4.00
N ARG A 118 -6.88 2.09 -4.97
CA ARG A 118 -6.44 2.53 -6.31
C ARG A 118 -7.54 3.23 -7.09
N GLU A 119 -8.77 2.76 -6.99
CA GLU A 119 -9.93 3.40 -7.60
C GLU A 119 -10.21 4.78 -6.98
N ILE A 120 -10.25 4.88 -5.65
CA ILE A 120 -10.43 6.16 -4.94
C ILE A 120 -9.27 7.11 -5.28
N GLY A 121 -8.04 6.64 -5.25
CA GLY A 121 -6.86 7.44 -5.57
C GLY A 121 -6.86 7.98 -7.00
N ALA A 122 -7.34 7.20 -7.96
CA ALA A 122 -7.49 7.64 -9.35
C ALA A 122 -8.56 8.73 -9.49
N LEU A 123 -9.68 8.62 -8.77
CA LEU A 123 -10.71 9.66 -8.73
C LEU A 123 -10.23 10.96 -8.07
N MET A 124 -9.57 10.87 -6.93
CA MET A 124 -9.10 12.04 -6.18
C MET A 124 -7.89 12.72 -6.81
N ALA A 125 -7.05 11.98 -7.48
CA ALA A 125 -5.80 12.46 -8.06
C ALA A 125 -5.53 11.85 -9.46
N PRO A 126 -6.34 12.15 -10.49
CA PRO A 126 -6.25 11.50 -11.79
C PRO A 126 -4.90 11.68 -12.49
N LYS A 127 -4.20 12.81 -12.25
CA LYS A 127 -2.84 13.05 -12.79
C LYS A 127 -1.74 12.29 -12.03
N ASP A 128 -2.01 11.85 -10.82
CA ASP A 128 -1.12 11.11 -9.94
C ASP A 128 -1.81 9.78 -9.51
N ALA A 129 -2.65 9.21 -10.37
CA ALA A 129 -3.37 7.96 -10.09
C ALA A 129 -2.39 6.86 -9.65
N PRO A 130 -2.74 6.06 -8.62
CA PRO A 130 -1.89 4.94 -8.23
C PRO A 130 -1.74 3.96 -9.39
N PRO A 131 -0.51 3.63 -9.83
CA PRO A 131 -0.31 2.70 -10.93
C PRO A 131 -0.91 1.32 -10.63
N VAL A 132 -1.45 0.68 -11.67
CA VAL A 132 -1.94 -0.71 -11.53
C VAL A 132 -0.75 -1.62 -11.21
N LYS A 133 -0.93 -2.53 -10.24
CA LYS A 133 0.02 -3.63 -10.03
C LYS A 133 0.05 -4.50 -11.30
N ARG A 134 1.17 -4.59 -11.94
CA ARG A 134 1.44 -5.56 -13.00
C ARG A 134 2.57 -6.48 -12.58
#